data_d52c395f2b058d3d0ed7298f3d1d9834
#
_entry.id   d52c395f2b058d3d0ed7298f3d1d9834
#
_cell.length_a   1.000
_cell.length_b   1.000
_cell.length_c   1.000
_cell.angle_alpha   90.00
_cell.angle_beta   90.00
_cell.angle_gamma   90.00
#
_symmetry.space_group_name_H-M   'P 1'
#
loop_
_entity.id
_entity.type
_entity.pdbx_description
1 polymer ?
#
loop_
_entity_poly.entity_id
_entity_poly.type
_entity_poly.pdbx_seq_one_letter_code
_entity_poly.pdbx_strand_id
1 'polypeptide(L)'
;MDKSNTSYQLRIRDLPEEEKPREKLRKYGPASLKNYELMAVLLGKGTRKEGILELSKRIMSQYGDQAVFSRGDVATLERVLRLSPVQACQVVAAFELGKRLFGRPAEVYLRSPEEVFEYAKDMARLKKEHLRGLYVDTRNKLIRDEVIAIGTLNASLGHPREIFYPAIESHAAALVLVHNHPSGDPVPSKDDIELTKRVCGASEIVDIDVLDHVIIGIQGYCSLRERTEIWHSQKEREGVRK
;
A
#
# COMPACT_ATOMS: atom_id res chain seq x y z
N MET A 1 42.08 47.52 -4.48
CA MET A 1 42.65 46.16 -4.56
C MET A 1 41.68 45.22 -3.83
N ASP A 2 40.78 44.66 -4.59
CA ASP A 2 39.73 43.81 -4.09
C ASP A 2 40.24 42.37 -4.12
N LYS A 3 40.52 41.81 -2.96
CA LYS A 3 40.92 40.40 -2.84
C LYS A 3 39.65 39.55 -2.94
N SER A 4 39.36 39.07 -4.14
CA SER A 4 38.37 38.04 -4.38
C SER A 4 38.64 36.85 -3.44
N ASN A 5 37.75 36.67 -2.46
CA ASN A 5 37.74 35.52 -1.55
C ASN A 5 37.29 34.30 -2.34
N THR A 6 38.25 33.67 -3.03
CA THR A 6 38.00 32.41 -3.73
C THR A 6 37.88 31.32 -2.70
N SER A 7 36.68 31.06 -2.18
CA SER A 7 36.44 29.91 -1.29
C SER A 7 36.83 28.63 -2.05
N TYR A 8 37.81 27.93 -1.54
CA TYR A 8 38.29 26.67 -2.10
C TYR A 8 37.17 25.64 -2.02
N GLN A 9 36.62 25.27 -3.16
CA GLN A 9 35.56 24.23 -3.23
C GLN A 9 36.22 22.85 -3.19
N LEU A 10 36.04 22.13 -2.09
CA LEU A 10 36.49 20.74 -1.92
C LEU A 10 35.76 19.85 -2.97
N ARG A 11 36.53 19.27 -3.88
CA ARG A 11 35.99 18.29 -4.87
C ARG A 11 36.14 16.88 -4.29
N ILE A 12 35.25 15.94 -4.70
CA ILE A 12 35.35 14.53 -4.26
C ILE A 12 36.73 13.93 -4.48
N ARG A 13 37.44 14.32 -5.55
CA ARG A 13 38.79 13.84 -5.82
C ARG A 13 39.82 14.25 -4.80
N ASP A 14 39.54 15.35 -4.07
CA ASP A 14 40.45 15.93 -3.07
C ASP A 14 40.25 15.29 -1.66
N LEU A 15 39.23 14.45 -1.52
CA LEU A 15 38.96 13.69 -0.30
C LEU A 15 39.84 12.44 -0.20
N PRO A 16 40.22 12.03 1.01
CA PRO A 16 40.78 10.70 1.26
C PRO A 16 39.85 9.62 0.70
N GLU A 17 40.43 8.51 0.21
CA GLU A 17 39.67 7.43 -0.43
C GLU A 17 38.50 6.95 0.43
N GLU A 18 38.73 6.78 1.73
CA GLU A 18 37.77 6.30 2.72
C GLU A 18 36.61 7.29 3.00
N GLU A 19 36.80 8.57 2.71
CA GLU A 19 35.79 9.62 2.90
C GLU A 19 34.97 9.89 1.65
N LYS A 20 35.32 9.29 0.51
CA LYS A 20 34.53 9.38 -0.72
C LYS A 20 33.21 8.61 -0.53
N PRO A 21 32.04 9.21 -0.80
CA PRO A 21 30.75 8.59 -0.49
C PRO A 21 30.57 7.17 -1.03
N ARG A 22 31.03 6.88 -2.24
CA ARG A 22 30.94 5.55 -2.82
C ARG A 22 31.83 4.52 -2.13
N GLU A 23 33.06 4.90 -1.80
CA GLU A 23 33.99 4.01 -1.11
C GLU A 23 33.56 3.79 0.34
N LYS A 24 33.05 4.83 0.98
CA LYS A 24 32.45 4.75 2.32
C LYS A 24 31.24 3.82 2.33
N LEU A 25 30.36 3.93 1.31
CA LEU A 25 29.22 3.02 1.16
C LEU A 25 29.65 1.56 1.01
N ARG A 26 30.66 1.31 0.18
CA ARG A 26 31.18 -0.06 -0.06
C ARG A 26 31.83 -0.66 1.18
N LYS A 27 32.59 0.13 1.93
CA LYS A 27 33.38 -0.37 3.08
C LYS A 27 32.53 -0.48 4.35
N TYR A 28 31.65 0.48 4.60
CA TYR A 28 30.97 0.63 5.90
C TYR A 28 29.44 0.51 5.83
N GLY A 29 28.88 0.34 4.62
CA GLY A 29 27.43 0.22 4.40
C GLY A 29 26.64 1.54 4.51
N PRO A 30 25.35 1.54 4.19
CA PRO A 30 24.55 2.76 4.04
C PRO A 30 24.35 3.51 5.36
N ALA A 31 24.31 2.84 6.50
CA ALA A 31 24.08 3.45 7.80
C ALA A 31 25.23 4.41 8.22
N SER A 32 26.42 4.29 7.63
CA SER A 32 27.56 5.15 7.90
C SER A 32 27.52 6.48 7.15
N LEU A 33 26.64 6.63 6.14
CA LEU A 33 26.55 7.81 5.30
C LEU A 33 25.48 8.77 5.82
N LYS A 34 25.78 10.07 5.74
CA LYS A 34 24.79 11.13 5.93
C LYS A 34 23.88 11.23 4.70
N ASN A 35 22.69 11.79 4.86
CA ASN A 35 21.70 11.91 3.77
C ASN A 35 22.26 12.58 2.51
N TYR A 36 23.09 13.64 2.68
CA TYR A 36 23.71 14.30 1.53
C TYR A 36 24.77 13.43 0.83
N GLU A 37 25.45 12.53 1.55
CA GLU A 37 26.40 11.58 0.97
C GLU A 37 25.67 10.49 0.16
N LEU A 38 24.52 10.00 0.67
CA LEU A 38 23.65 9.09 -0.08
C LEU A 38 23.11 9.76 -1.34
N MET A 39 22.69 11.03 -1.23
CA MET A 39 22.25 11.81 -2.41
C MET A 39 23.41 11.99 -3.41
N ALA A 40 24.64 12.22 -2.94
CA ALA A 40 25.80 12.33 -3.83
C ALA A 40 26.10 11.00 -4.55
N VAL A 41 25.92 9.87 -3.90
CA VAL A 41 26.04 8.53 -4.55
C VAL A 41 24.98 8.35 -5.62
N LEU A 42 23.74 8.73 -5.33
CA LEU A 42 22.59 8.59 -6.25
C LEU A 42 22.76 9.47 -7.50
N LEU A 43 23.13 10.74 -7.33
CA LEU A 43 23.29 11.71 -8.43
C LEU A 43 24.55 11.45 -9.25
N GLY A 44 25.58 10.87 -8.66
CA GLY A 44 26.81 10.42 -9.32
C GLY A 44 27.80 11.52 -9.70
N LYS A 45 27.36 12.68 -10.16
CA LYS A 45 28.21 13.81 -10.57
C LYS A 45 27.56 15.15 -10.24
N GLY A 46 28.37 16.18 -10.03
CA GLY A 46 27.91 17.54 -9.87
C GLY A 46 27.45 18.19 -11.18
N THR A 47 27.14 19.47 -11.12
CA THR A 47 26.86 20.31 -12.27
C THR A 47 28.12 21.02 -12.75
N ARG A 48 28.04 21.80 -13.83
CA ARG A 48 29.16 22.64 -14.28
C ARG A 48 29.57 23.70 -13.27
N LYS A 49 28.64 24.13 -12.39
CA LYS A 49 28.83 25.24 -11.45
C LYS A 49 29.06 24.76 -10.01
N GLU A 50 28.68 23.54 -9.67
CA GLU A 50 28.62 23.07 -8.30
C GLU A 50 29.10 21.62 -8.20
N GLY A 51 30.01 21.34 -7.27
CA GLY A 51 30.50 20.00 -7.00
C GLY A 51 29.38 19.11 -6.44
N ILE A 52 29.54 17.79 -6.57
CA ILE A 52 28.46 16.86 -6.19
C ILE A 52 28.11 16.92 -4.70
N LEU A 53 29.08 17.09 -3.81
CA LEU A 53 28.83 17.19 -2.37
C LEU A 53 28.09 18.48 -2.01
N GLU A 54 28.44 19.60 -2.64
CA GLU A 54 27.78 20.89 -2.44
C GLU A 54 26.35 20.85 -2.98
N LEU A 55 26.18 20.34 -4.20
CA LEU A 55 24.87 20.10 -4.81
C LEU A 55 23.99 19.27 -3.85
N SER A 56 24.51 18.17 -3.35
CA SER A 56 23.79 17.28 -2.46
C SER A 56 23.46 17.91 -1.11
N LYS A 57 24.41 18.66 -0.51
CA LYS A 57 24.17 19.42 0.72
C LYS A 57 23.10 20.49 0.52
N ARG A 58 23.16 21.24 -0.57
CA ARG A 58 22.14 22.25 -0.91
C ARG A 58 20.77 21.63 -1.08
N ILE A 59 20.67 20.53 -1.84
CA ILE A 59 19.41 19.83 -2.01
C ILE A 59 18.84 19.36 -0.65
N MET A 60 19.66 18.74 0.18
CA MET A 60 19.20 18.23 1.48
C MET A 60 18.89 19.33 2.49
N SER A 61 19.57 20.48 2.43
CA SER A 61 19.29 21.61 3.34
C SER A 61 18.06 22.41 2.95
N GLN A 62 17.84 22.60 1.64
CA GLN A 62 16.74 23.43 1.14
C GLN A 62 15.44 22.63 0.92
N TYR A 63 15.56 21.32 0.67
CA TYR A 63 14.45 20.45 0.22
C TYR A 63 14.44 19.11 0.95
N GLY A 64 15.08 19.02 2.11
CA GLY A 64 15.15 17.81 2.94
C GLY A 64 13.79 17.35 3.47
N ASP A 65 12.78 18.22 3.40
CA ASP A 65 11.40 17.84 3.60
C ASP A 65 10.92 16.92 2.45
N GLN A 66 10.32 15.82 2.81
CA GLN A 66 9.88 14.76 1.90
C GLN A 66 8.95 15.25 0.76
N ALA A 67 8.36 16.44 0.88
CA ALA A 67 7.35 16.95 -0.04
C ALA A 67 7.85 17.14 -1.48
N VAL A 68 9.08 17.62 -1.69
CA VAL A 68 9.63 17.85 -3.05
C VAL A 68 9.92 16.53 -3.75
N PHE A 69 10.40 15.54 -3.01
CA PHE A 69 10.74 14.24 -3.57
C PHE A 69 9.51 13.34 -3.77
N SER A 70 8.49 13.47 -2.91
CA SER A 70 7.28 12.65 -2.98
C SER A 70 6.25 13.13 -4.00
N ARG A 71 6.27 14.44 -4.35
CA ARG A 71 5.32 15.07 -5.29
C ARG A 71 5.97 15.51 -6.60
N GLY A 72 7.30 15.45 -6.70
CA GLY A 72 8.05 15.99 -7.83
C GLY A 72 7.97 15.08 -9.06
N ASP A 73 7.43 15.62 -10.15
CA ASP A 73 7.71 15.11 -11.48
C ASP A 73 9.12 15.53 -11.93
N VAL A 74 9.62 14.90 -13.01
CA VAL A 74 10.97 15.14 -13.54
C VAL A 74 11.20 16.62 -13.85
N ALA A 75 10.24 17.29 -14.51
CA ALA A 75 10.35 18.70 -14.89
C ALA A 75 10.45 19.65 -13.69
N THR A 76 9.71 19.37 -12.63
CA THR A 76 9.79 20.11 -11.37
C THR A 76 11.16 19.95 -10.72
N LEU A 77 11.70 18.73 -10.65
CA LEU A 77 13.04 18.51 -10.06
C LEU A 77 14.15 19.17 -10.89
N GLU A 78 14.07 19.13 -12.21
CA GLU A 78 15.01 19.86 -13.09
C GLU A 78 15.01 21.37 -12.76
N ARG A 79 13.84 21.96 -12.70
CA ARG A 79 13.68 23.40 -12.49
C ARG A 79 14.07 23.83 -11.07
N VAL A 80 13.54 23.14 -10.07
CA VAL A 80 13.67 23.52 -8.65
C VAL A 80 15.05 23.17 -8.10
N LEU A 81 15.49 21.93 -8.34
CA LEU A 81 16.78 21.44 -7.82
C LEU A 81 17.95 21.73 -8.75
N ARG A 82 17.67 22.22 -9.97
CA ARG A 82 18.66 22.46 -11.03
C ARG A 82 19.47 21.20 -11.37
N LEU A 83 18.76 20.08 -11.46
CA LEU A 83 19.34 18.81 -11.87
C LEU A 83 19.35 18.67 -13.39
N SER A 84 20.26 17.86 -13.90
CA SER A 84 20.15 17.40 -15.30
C SER A 84 18.96 16.44 -15.46
N PRO A 85 18.40 16.29 -16.69
CA PRO A 85 17.30 15.35 -16.95
C PRO A 85 17.56 13.94 -16.42
N VAL A 86 18.79 13.44 -16.62
CA VAL A 86 19.20 12.12 -16.12
C VAL A 86 19.15 12.04 -14.60
N GLN A 87 19.64 13.04 -13.91
CA GLN A 87 19.64 13.08 -12.44
C GLN A 87 18.23 13.21 -11.88
N ALA A 88 17.39 14.03 -12.49
CA ALA A 88 15.99 14.14 -12.10
C ALA A 88 15.24 12.80 -12.26
N CYS A 89 15.44 12.11 -13.40
CA CYS A 89 14.90 10.76 -13.60
C CYS A 89 15.42 9.75 -12.56
N GLN A 90 16.71 9.78 -12.23
CA GLN A 90 17.28 8.89 -11.19
C GLN A 90 16.61 9.11 -9.84
N VAL A 91 16.42 10.36 -9.44
CA VAL A 91 15.76 10.69 -8.16
C VAL A 91 14.31 10.21 -8.16
N VAL A 92 13.53 10.54 -9.18
CA VAL A 92 12.12 10.11 -9.29
C VAL A 92 12.01 8.58 -9.26
N ALA A 93 12.84 7.89 -10.03
CA ALA A 93 12.84 6.44 -10.08
C ALA A 93 13.21 5.80 -8.73
N ALA A 94 14.24 6.34 -8.04
CA ALA A 94 14.65 5.82 -6.74
C ALA A 94 13.57 6.01 -5.67
N PHE A 95 12.90 7.17 -5.66
CA PHE A 95 11.80 7.43 -4.72
C PHE A 95 10.58 6.57 -5.01
N GLU A 96 10.21 6.40 -6.28
CA GLU A 96 9.09 5.54 -6.67
C GLU A 96 9.36 4.07 -6.34
N LEU A 97 10.58 3.57 -6.58
CA LEU A 97 10.99 2.24 -6.17
C LEU A 97 10.94 2.09 -4.64
N GLY A 98 11.46 3.07 -3.90
CA GLY A 98 11.39 3.08 -2.44
C GLY A 98 9.95 3.03 -1.94
N LYS A 99 9.06 3.81 -2.55
CA LYS A 99 7.63 3.82 -2.23
C LYS A 99 6.97 2.47 -2.51
N ARG A 100 7.26 1.85 -3.67
CA ARG A 100 6.68 0.55 -4.04
C ARG A 100 7.20 -0.60 -3.19
N LEU A 101 8.47 -0.58 -2.82
CA LEU A 101 9.11 -1.68 -2.10
C LEU A 101 9.03 -1.55 -0.57
N PHE A 102 9.03 -0.32 -0.06
CA PHE A 102 9.13 -0.04 1.37
C PHE A 102 8.07 0.95 1.89
N GLY A 103 7.31 1.59 0.98
CA GLY A 103 6.21 2.45 1.38
C GLY A 103 5.17 1.63 2.14
N ARG A 104 4.79 2.06 3.34
CA ARG A 104 3.61 1.51 3.97
C ARG A 104 2.44 1.86 3.06
N PRO A 105 1.63 0.89 2.59
CA PRO A 105 0.38 1.21 1.94
C PRO A 105 -0.39 2.17 2.84
N ALA A 106 -1.11 3.13 2.25
CA ALA A 106 -2.00 3.99 3.01
C ALA A 106 -2.87 3.09 3.91
N GLU A 107 -2.94 3.42 5.20
CA GLU A 107 -3.77 2.64 6.11
C GLU A 107 -5.21 2.69 5.63
N VAL A 108 -5.75 1.55 5.27
CA VAL A 108 -7.13 1.41 4.83
C VAL A 108 -7.94 0.91 6.01
N TYR A 109 -9.03 1.58 6.30
CA TYR A 109 -10.00 1.17 7.31
C TYR A 109 -11.31 0.81 6.60
N LEU A 110 -11.94 -0.28 7.05
CA LEU A 110 -13.19 -0.81 6.49
C LEU A 110 -14.25 -0.84 7.60
N ARG A 111 -14.89 0.30 7.83
CA ARG A 111 -15.84 0.52 8.94
C ARG A 111 -17.29 0.52 8.51
N SER A 112 -17.52 0.67 7.19
CA SER A 112 -18.85 0.67 6.60
C SER A 112 -18.86 -0.04 5.25
N PRO A 113 -20.03 -0.49 4.77
CA PRO A 113 -20.17 -1.09 3.45
C PRO A 113 -19.72 -0.15 2.32
N GLU A 114 -19.89 1.17 2.49
CA GLU A 114 -19.43 2.18 1.53
C GLU A 114 -17.91 2.21 1.41
N GLU A 115 -17.19 2.16 2.55
CA GLU A 115 -15.72 2.12 2.57
C GLU A 115 -15.21 0.83 1.90
N VAL A 116 -15.89 -0.30 2.12
CA VAL A 116 -15.61 -1.58 1.46
C VAL A 116 -15.84 -1.45 -0.05
N PHE A 117 -16.96 -0.87 -0.48
CA PHE A 117 -17.25 -0.64 -1.89
C PHE A 117 -16.20 0.26 -2.55
N GLU A 118 -15.87 1.40 -1.94
CA GLU A 118 -14.85 2.31 -2.49
C GLU A 118 -13.47 1.64 -2.63
N TYR A 119 -13.12 0.79 -1.68
CA TYR A 119 -11.88 0.02 -1.73
C TYR A 119 -11.88 -1.03 -2.85
N ALA A 120 -12.99 -1.75 -3.02
CA ALA A 120 -13.11 -2.90 -3.93
C ALA A 120 -13.82 -2.58 -5.27
N LYS A 121 -14.07 -1.30 -5.58
CA LYS A 121 -14.83 -0.88 -6.77
C LYS A 121 -14.19 -1.26 -8.12
N ASP A 122 -12.90 -1.56 -8.14
CA ASP A 122 -12.21 -2.12 -9.29
C ASP A 122 -12.82 -3.45 -9.73
N MET A 123 -13.38 -4.22 -8.81
CA MET A 123 -14.03 -5.52 -9.07
C MET A 123 -15.27 -5.38 -9.96
N ALA A 124 -15.97 -4.24 -9.97
CA ALA A 124 -17.17 -4.04 -10.78
C ALA A 124 -16.95 -4.24 -12.30
N ARG A 125 -15.69 -4.11 -12.76
CA ARG A 125 -15.31 -4.26 -14.18
C ARG A 125 -14.81 -5.65 -14.56
N LEU A 126 -14.70 -6.55 -13.59
CA LEU A 126 -14.20 -7.90 -13.83
C LEU A 126 -15.23 -8.73 -14.60
N LYS A 127 -14.76 -9.45 -15.63
CA LYS A 127 -15.63 -10.27 -16.51
C LYS A 127 -16.03 -11.61 -15.89
N LYS A 128 -15.36 -12.02 -14.82
CA LYS A 128 -15.68 -13.23 -14.05
C LYS A 128 -16.00 -12.84 -12.62
N GLU A 129 -16.78 -13.65 -11.95
CA GLU A 129 -16.96 -13.53 -10.51
C GLU A 129 -15.64 -13.78 -9.79
N HIS A 130 -15.31 -12.92 -8.86
CA HIS A 130 -14.18 -13.05 -7.94
C HIS A 130 -14.71 -12.95 -6.53
N LEU A 131 -14.34 -13.89 -5.70
CA LEU A 131 -14.56 -13.82 -4.25
C LEU A 131 -13.26 -13.37 -3.61
N ARG A 132 -13.30 -12.26 -2.87
CA ARG A 132 -12.17 -11.72 -2.10
C ARG A 132 -12.48 -11.75 -0.61
N GLY A 133 -11.46 -12.02 0.19
CA GLY A 133 -11.46 -11.83 1.63
C GLY A 133 -10.66 -10.59 2.00
N LEU A 134 -11.30 -9.65 2.68
CA LEU A 134 -10.67 -8.47 3.25
C LEU A 134 -10.54 -8.70 4.76
N TYR A 135 -9.33 -8.90 5.23
CA TYR A 135 -9.02 -9.28 6.60
C TYR A 135 -8.59 -8.06 7.40
N VAL A 136 -9.16 -7.87 8.58
CA VAL A 136 -8.97 -6.65 9.37
C VAL A 136 -8.52 -6.95 10.80
N ASP A 137 -7.86 -5.97 11.41
CA ASP A 137 -7.54 -5.98 12.84
C ASP A 137 -8.74 -5.51 13.70
N THR A 138 -8.56 -5.49 15.03
CA THR A 138 -9.58 -5.05 16.00
C THR A 138 -10.04 -3.60 15.85
N ARG A 139 -9.38 -2.80 15.00
CA ARG A 139 -9.73 -1.42 14.68
C ARG A 139 -10.32 -1.26 13.28
N ASN A 140 -10.67 -2.38 12.63
CA ASN A 140 -11.12 -2.44 11.24
C ASN A 140 -10.08 -1.94 10.22
N LYS A 141 -8.78 -1.98 10.56
CA LYS A 141 -7.71 -1.69 9.63
C LYS A 141 -7.46 -2.91 8.76
N LEU A 142 -7.44 -2.74 7.45
CA LEU A 142 -7.11 -3.79 6.50
C LEU A 142 -5.66 -4.25 6.69
N ILE A 143 -5.47 -5.54 6.95
CA ILE A 143 -4.16 -6.18 7.12
C ILE A 143 -3.82 -7.14 5.98
N ARG A 144 -4.84 -7.72 5.33
CA ARG A 144 -4.68 -8.60 4.17
C ARG A 144 -5.86 -8.49 3.22
N ASP A 145 -5.62 -8.60 1.95
CA ASP A 145 -6.59 -8.64 0.86
C ASP A 145 -6.20 -9.79 -0.05
N GLU A 146 -7.11 -10.77 -0.24
CA GLU A 146 -6.80 -11.97 -1.00
C GLU A 146 -7.97 -12.42 -1.87
N VAL A 147 -7.65 -12.80 -3.11
CA VAL A 147 -8.60 -13.43 -4.01
C VAL A 147 -8.72 -14.91 -3.63
N ILE A 148 -9.88 -15.29 -3.08
CA ILE A 148 -10.15 -16.66 -2.60
C ILE A 148 -10.55 -17.56 -3.77
N ALA A 149 -11.39 -17.04 -4.68
CA ALA A 149 -11.91 -17.81 -5.80
C ALA A 149 -12.18 -16.94 -7.03
N ILE A 150 -12.06 -17.53 -8.21
CA ILE A 150 -12.41 -16.92 -9.51
C ILE A 150 -13.29 -17.89 -10.30
N GLY A 151 -14.45 -17.43 -10.73
CA GLY A 151 -15.45 -18.22 -11.50
C GLY A 151 -16.78 -18.26 -10.77
N THR A 152 -17.74 -19.03 -11.30
CA THR A 152 -19.07 -19.16 -10.70
C THR A 152 -18.94 -19.68 -9.26
N LEU A 153 -19.50 -18.95 -8.32
CA LEU A 153 -19.53 -19.33 -6.90
C LEU A 153 -20.37 -20.58 -6.72
N ASN A 154 -19.71 -21.73 -6.74
CA ASN A 154 -20.34 -23.01 -6.38
C ASN A 154 -19.81 -23.50 -5.01
N ALA A 155 -20.44 -24.52 -4.46
CA ALA A 155 -20.15 -25.07 -3.14
C ALA A 155 -18.67 -25.47 -2.92
N SER A 156 -17.89 -25.67 -3.98
CA SER A 156 -16.47 -26.03 -3.91
C SER A 156 -15.52 -24.84 -3.88
N LEU A 157 -15.90 -23.70 -4.46
CA LEU A 157 -15.04 -22.51 -4.57
C LEU A 157 -15.12 -21.58 -3.36
N GLY A 158 -16.24 -21.57 -2.62
CA GLY A 158 -16.43 -20.76 -1.41
C GLY A 158 -16.40 -21.62 -0.13
N HIS A 159 -15.47 -22.59 -0.01
CA HIS A 159 -15.40 -23.39 1.20
C HIS A 159 -14.86 -22.55 2.39
N PRO A 160 -15.47 -22.60 3.59
CA PRO A 160 -15.04 -21.81 4.74
C PRO A 160 -13.55 -21.93 5.06
N ARG A 161 -12.94 -23.11 4.89
CA ARG A 161 -11.50 -23.30 5.14
C ARG A 161 -10.62 -22.39 4.28
N GLU A 162 -11.01 -22.14 3.01
CA GLU A 162 -10.24 -21.28 2.10
C GLU A 162 -10.40 -19.79 2.48
N ILE A 163 -11.54 -19.45 3.10
CA ILE A 163 -11.84 -18.11 3.59
C ILE A 163 -11.13 -17.83 4.92
N PHE A 164 -11.12 -18.80 5.84
CA PHE A 164 -10.54 -18.60 7.17
C PHE A 164 -9.03 -18.90 7.24
N TYR A 165 -8.46 -19.66 6.30
CA TYR A 165 -7.02 -19.91 6.28
C TYR A 165 -6.20 -18.62 6.23
N PRO A 166 -6.45 -17.67 5.29
CA PRO A 166 -5.74 -16.39 5.28
C PRO A 166 -6.01 -15.54 6.54
N ALA A 167 -7.20 -15.63 7.14
CA ALA A 167 -7.54 -14.92 8.37
C ALA A 167 -6.66 -15.39 9.54
N ILE A 168 -6.54 -16.72 9.70
CA ILE A 168 -5.72 -17.35 10.75
C ILE A 168 -4.24 -17.00 10.52
N GLU A 169 -3.75 -17.15 9.30
CA GLU A 169 -2.35 -16.86 8.94
C GLU A 169 -1.96 -15.40 9.18
N SER A 170 -2.86 -14.46 8.94
CA SER A 170 -2.63 -13.03 9.15
C SER A 170 -3.00 -12.53 10.55
N HIS A 171 -3.45 -13.41 11.46
CA HIS A 171 -3.95 -13.06 12.80
C HIS A 171 -5.06 -12.00 12.73
N ALA A 172 -5.98 -12.14 11.79
CA ALA A 172 -7.09 -11.23 11.64
C ALA A 172 -8.10 -11.36 12.78
N ALA A 173 -8.61 -10.24 13.27
CA ALA A 173 -9.70 -10.20 14.24
C ALA A 173 -11.05 -10.46 13.56
N ALA A 174 -11.19 -10.00 12.31
CA ALA A 174 -12.42 -10.14 11.55
C ALA A 174 -12.14 -10.13 10.04
N LEU A 175 -13.17 -10.43 9.25
CA LEU A 175 -13.11 -10.37 7.80
C LEU A 175 -14.39 -9.78 7.19
N VAL A 176 -14.25 -9.21 5.99
CA VAL A 176 -15.35 -8.88 5.09
C VAL A 176 -15.21 -9.71 3.83
N LEU A 177 -16.28 -10.38 3.42
CA LEU A 177 -16.33 -11.00 2.09
C LEU A 177 -16.76 -9.97 1.06
N VAL A 178 -16.15 -10.02 -0.11
CA VAL A 178 -16.53 -9.18 -1.25
C VAL A 178 -16.55 -10.03 -2.50
N HIS A 179 -17.63 -9.96 -3.28
CA HIS A 179 -17.63 -10.53 -4.62
C HIS A 179 -18.32 -9.62 -5.62
N ASN A 180 -17.99 -9.76 -6.89
CA ASN A 180 -18.58 -8.98 -7.96
C ASN A 180 -19.55 -9.81 -8.80
N HIS A 181 -20.61 -9.16 -9.27
CA HIS A 181 -21.49 -9.70 -10.30
C HIS A 181 -21.12 -9.14 -11.67
N PRO A 182 -20.65 -9.95 -12.62
CA PRO A 182 -20.36 -9.52 -13.99
C PRO A 182 -21.59 -8.97 -14.75
N SER A 183 -22.80 -9.30 -14.30
CA SER A 183 -24.05 -8.71 -14.80
C SER A 183 -24.17 -7.22 -14.51
N GLY A 184 -23.43 -6.72 -13.52
CA GLY A 184 -23.49 -5.35 -13.04
C GLY A 184 -24.57 -5.08 -11.98
N ASP A 185 -25.47 -6.03 -11.72
CA ASP A 185 -26.53 -5.94 -10.71
C ASP A 185 -26.02 -6.54 -9.37
N PRO A 186 -25.95 -5.78 -8.26
CA PRO A 186 -25.48 -6.27 -6.98
C PRO A 186 -26.55 -7.04 -6.16
N VAL A 187 -27.67 -7.40 -6.75
CA VAL A 187 -28.71 -8.17 -6.05
C VAL A 187 -28.19 -9.57 -5.70
N PRO A 188 -28.26 -9.98 -4.40
CA PRO A 188 -27.75 -11.28 -3.97
C PRO A 188 -28.52 -12.45 -4.57
N SER A 189 -27.79 -13.45 -5.01
CA SER A 189 -28.34 -14.74 -5.42
C SER A 189 -28.64 -15.63 -4.18
N LYS A 190 -29.34 -16.75 -4.41
CA LYS A 190 -29.54 -17.76 -3.36
C LYS A 190 -28.23 -18.39 -2.91
N ASP A 191 -27.28 -18.56 -3.83
CA ASP A 191 -25.98 -19.16 -3.55
C ASP A 191 -25.11 -18.22 -2.68
N ASP A 192 -25.21 -16.90 -2.89
CA ASP A 192 -24.53 -15.90 -2.05
C ASP A 192 -25.03 -15.93 -0.60
N ILE A 193 -26.35 -16.04 -0.44
CA ILE A 193 -26.97 -16.13 0.88
C ILE A 193 -26.55 -17.42 1.58
N GLU A 194 -26.54 -18.56 0.85
CA GLU A 194 -26.14 -19.85 1.40
C GLU A 194 -24.65 -19.89 1.77
N LEU A 195 -23.79 -19.34 0.91
CA LEU A 195 -22.37 -19.15 1.21
C LEU A 195 -22.19 -18.34 2.49
N THR A 196 -22.87 -17.20 2.58
CA THR A 196 -22.77 -16.31 3.75
C THR A 196 -23.19 -17.03 5.03
N LYS A 197 -24.31 -17.78 5.03
CA LYS A 197 -24.74 -18.57 6.18
C LYS A 197 -23.70 -19.59 6.62
N ARG A 198 -23.10 -20.32 5.66
CA ARG A 198 -22.05 -21.31 5.97
C ARG A 198 -20.82 -20.66 6.58
N VAL A 199 -20.41 -19.50 6.03
CA VAL A 199 -19.23 -18.78 6.52
C VAL A 199 -19.50 -18.21 7.92
N CYS A 200 -20.65 -17.59 8.14
CA CYS A 200 -21.07 -17.13 9.47
C CYS A 200 -21.17 -18.27 10.50
N GLY A 201 -21.66 -19.45 10.09
CA GLY A 201 -21.66 -20.61 10.97
C GLY A 201 -20.25 -21.13 11.31
N ALA A 202 -19.31 -21.04 10.38
CA ALA A 202 -17.92 -21.41 10.65
C ALA A 202 -17.18 -20.37 11.51
N SER A 203 -17.51 -19.08 11.40
CA SER A 203 -16.92 -18.02 12.22
C SER A 203 -17.10 -18.24 13.71
N GLU A 204 -18.24 -18.80 14.13
CA GLU A 204 -18.52 -19.14 15.53
C GLU A 204 -17.56 -20.22 16.09
N ILE A 205 -17.00 -21.06 15.23
CA ILE A 205 -16.10 -22.14 15.62
C ILE A 205 -14.65 -21.64 15.68
N VAL A 206 -14.27 -20.79 14.72
CA VAL A 206 -12.88 -20.30 14.62
C VAL A 206 -12.64 -19.01 15.39
N ASP A 207 -13.68 -18.38 15.95
CA ASP A 207 -13.64 -17.13 16.72
C ASP A 207 -13.01 -15.97 15.92
N ILE A 208 -13.42 -15.87 14.65
CA ILE A 208 -13.06 -14.77 13.74
C ILE A 208 -14.35 -14.23 13.13
N ASP A 209 -14.67 -12.96 13.42
CA ASP A 209 -15.93 -12.36 13.01
C ASP A 209 -16.04 -12.17 11.51
N VAL A 210 -17.22 -12.44 10.94
CA VAL A 210 -17.59 -12.00 9.58
C VAL A 210 -18.37 -10.70 9.70
N LEU A 211 -17.72 -9.59 9.38
CA LEU A 211 -18.32 -8.25 9.53
C LEU A 211 -19.43 -8.00 8.52
N ASP A 212 -19.23 -8.39 7.25
CA ASP A 212 -20.21 -8.25 6.19
C ASP A 212 -19.87 -9.17 5.01
N HIS A 213 -20.82 -9.27 4.07
CA HIS A 213 -20.61 -9.78 2.74
C HIS A 213 -21.19 -8.77 1.74
N VAL A 214 -20.27 -8.10 1.00
CA VAL A 214 -20.61 -6.99 0.11
C VAL A 214 -20.52 -7.45 -1.35
N ILE A 215 -21.61 -7.31 -2.07
CA ILE A 215 -21.69 -7.63 -3.50
C ILE A 215 -21.49 -6.36 -4.31
N ILE A 216 -20.53 -6.39 -5.25
CA ILE A 216 -20.15 -5.26 -6.09
C ILE A 216 -20.77 -5.40 -7.48
N GLY A 217 -21.49 -4.37 -7.90
CA GLY A 217 -22.00 -4.21 -9.25
C GLY A 217 -21.58 -2.88 -9.89
N ILE A 218 -21.85 -2.72 -11.17
CA ILE A 218 -21.61 -1.44 -11.88
C ILE A 218 -22.53 -0.34 -11.34
N GLN A 219 -23.73 -0.72 -10.90
CA GLN A 219 -24.75 0.20 -10.39
C GLN A 219 -24.59 0.53 -8.89
N GLY A 220 -23.58 -0.01 -8.23
CA GLY A 220 -23.35 0.18 -6.80
C GLY A 220 -23.02 -1.14 -6.09
N TYR A 221 -23.45 -1.24 -4.84
CA TYR A 221 -23.18 -2.43 -4.01
C TYR A 221 -24.42 -2.86 -3.22
N CYS A 222 -24.34 -4.07 -2.66
CA CYS A 222 -25.31 -4.59 -1.71
C CYS A 222 -24.57 -5.19 -0.51
N SER A 223 -24.88 -4.72 0.71
CA SER A 223 -24.48 -5.35 1.97
C SER A 223 -25.51 -6.42 2.35
N LEU A 224 -25.06 -7.66 2.53
CA LEU A 224 -25.93 -8.72 3.02
C LEU A 224 -26.24 -8.56 4.51
N ARG A 225 -25.34 -7.95 5.28
CA ARG A 225 -25.58 -7.67 6.69
C ARG A 225 -26.75 -6.72 6.89
N GLU A 226 -26.87 -5.70 6.05
CA GLU A 226 -27.98 -4.73 6.13
C GLU A 226 -29.30 -5.28 5.58
N ARG A 227 -29.23 -6.24 4.64
CA ARG A 227 -30.43 -6.75 3.94
C ARG A 227 -30.96 -8.09 4.44
N THR A 228 -30.23 -8.76 5.33
CA THR A 228 -30.63 -10.12 5.78
C THR A 228 -30.54 -10.26 7.31
N GLU A 229 -31.30 -11.20 7.84
CA GLU A 229 -31.32 -11.56 9.28
C GLU A 229 -30.19 -12.52 9.68
N ILE A 230 -29.21 -12.81 8.79
CA ILE A 230 -28.18 -13.83 9.03
C ILE A 230 -27.41 -13.52 10.32
N TRP A 231 -27.03 -12.26 10.52
CA TRP A 231 -26.27 -11.81 11.71
C TRP A 231 -27.12 -11.63 12.97
N HIS A 232 -28.44 -11.44 12.85
CA HIS A 232 -29.33 -11.30 14.00
C HIS A 232 -29.55 -12.64 14.73
N SER A 233 -29.64 -13.71 13.96
CA SER A 233 -29.77 -15.07 14.52
C SER A 233 -28.51 -15.53 15.30
N GLN A 234 -27.36 -14.91 15.06
CA GLN A 234 -26.14 -15.18 15.81
C GLN A 234 -26.17 -14.53 17.20
N LYS A 235 -26.60 -13.26 17.32
CA LYS A 235 -26.68 -12.55 18.62
C LYS A 235 -27.69 -13.16 19.59
N GLU A 236 -28.79 -13.69 19.10
CA GLU A 236 -29.77 -14.40 19.95
C GLU A 236 -29.21 -15.68 20.55
N ARG A 237 -28.33 -16.38 19.83
CA ARG A 237 -27.63 -17.58 20.34
C ARG A 237 -26.56 -17.28 21.38
N GLU A 238 -25.88 -16.12 21.28
CA GLU A 238 -24.92 -15.66 22.30
C GLU A 238 -25.61 -15.24 23.61
N GLY A 239 -26.83 -14.69 23.55
CA GLY A 239 -27.65 -14.34 24.72
C GLY A 239 -28.12 -15.55 25.54
N VAL A 240 -28.14 -16.74 24.96
CA VAL A 240 -28.54 -18.01 25.61
C VAL A 240 -27.35 -18.73 26.28
N ARG A 241 -26.10 -18.33 26.01
CA ARG A 241 -24.87 -18.91 26.58
C ARG A 241 -24.34 -18.18 27.82
N LYS A 242 -25.04 -17.17 28.31
CA LYS A 242 -24.80 -16.50 29.58
C LYS A 242 -25.89 -16.94 30.58
#